data_b94063d95d31566d74b37398714470b0
#
_entry.id   b94063d95d31566d74b37398714470b0
#
_cell.length_a   1.000
_cell.length_b   1.000
_cell.length_c   1.000
_cell.angle_alpha   90.00
_cell.angle_beta   90.00
_cell.angle_gamma   90.00
#
_symmetry.space_group_name_H-M   'P 1'
#
loop_
_entity.id
_entity.type
_entity.pdbx_description
1 polymer ?
#
loop_
_entity_poly.entity_id
_entity_poly.type
_entity_poly.pdbx_seq_one_letter_code
_entity_poly.pdbx_strand_id
1 'polypeptide(L)'
;LHHLFTLHAVVPAPRTIFKGIRKLAPGTTLTVNARGELSHRKYWSLRAQRPAAPRTEAEWTEAIHDSLRQAVKKRIEIADVKVGVLLSGGLDSSLLVALLAEQGVPDLMTFSVGFEDQPEERGNEFEYSDPVAEMYGTRHHKYLIPNSEVLRRLPEAVDAMSEPMFAQDAVAFYLLAEQVSKTVKVVQSGQGADEVFGGYFWYPRMAADPSGSALERFRRHYFDRDHDEFIEMTMPAYHGPDYTAQIVAAHLAEPFADEFIDQVLRMDTTMLITDDPVKRVDNMTMAWGLEARVPFLDHRLVELAAAMPAELKLASEGKHVLKKIARGLIPDAVIDRKKGYFPMPALKYVRGEFLGFMQDILNSQACRERGLYHRAYVNRLLAAPEQHHTRIQGSKLWHLALLEYWLQKNA
;
A
#
# COMPACT_ATOMS: atom_id res chain seq x y z
N LEU A 1 -10.11 0.30 -16.42
CA LEU A 1 -9.50 -1.06 -16.41
C LEU A 1 -8.00 -1.02 -16.68
N HIS A 2 -7.52 -0.25 -17.68
CA HIS A 2 -6.10 -0.20 -18.02
C HIS A 2 -5.24 0.19 -16.82
N HIS A 3 -5.56 1.31 -16.13
CA HIS A 3 -4.85 1.71 -14.90
C HIS A 3 -4.92 0.63 -13.82
N LEU A 4 -6.10 0.07 -13.59
CA LEU A 4 -6.34 -0.95 -12.57
C LEU A 4 -5.38 -2.15 -12.71
N PHE A 5 -5.20 -2.65 -13.94
CA PHE A 5 -4.35 -3.81 -14.20
C PHE A 5 -2.87 -3.49 -14.39
N THR A 6 -2.52 -2.23 -14.59
CA THR A 6 -1.13 -1.79 -14.79
C THR A 6 -0.52 -1.24 -13.50
N LEU A 7 -1.30 -0.51 -12.67
CA LEU A 7 -0.85 0.17 -11.46
C LEU A 7 -1.36 -0.50 -10.17
N HIS A 8 -1.41 -1.80 -10.11
CA HIS A 8 -1.77 -2.56 -8.91
C HIS A 8 -3.08 -2.11 -8.25
N ALA A 9 -4.16 -2.09 -9.02
CA ALA A 9 -5.49 -1.60 -8.63
C ALA A 9 -5.63 -0.09 -8.42
N VAL A 10 -4.59 0.70 -8.64
CA VAL A 10 -4.70 2.16 -8.57
C VAL A 10 -5.41 2.68 -9.82
N VAL A 11 -6.47 3.47 -9.60
CA VAL A 11 -7.17 4.21 -10.66
C VAL A 11 -7.04 5.71 -10.38
N PRO A 12 -6.06 6.40 -10.98
CA PRO A 12 -5.76 7.78 -10.65
C PRO A 12 -6.91 8.74 -10.86
N ALA A 13 -7.06 9.72 -9.97
CA ALA A 13 -8.00 10.81 -10.16
C ALA A 13 -7.82 11.50 -11.53
N PRO A 14 -8.86 11.96 -12.18
CA PRO A 14 -10.26 12.01 -11.73
C PRO A 14 -11.08 10.73 -12.00
N ARG A 15 -10.43 9.64 -12.39
CA ARG A 15 -11.12 8.40 -12.80
C ARG A 15 -11.48 7.53 -11.60
N THR A 16 -12.51 6.72 -11.80
CA THR A 16 -12.88 5.58 -10.95
C THR A 16 -13.16 4.38 -11.83
N ILE A 17 -13.45 3.23 -11.24
CA ILE A 17 -13.97 2.07 -11.99
C ILE A 17 -15.43 2.29 -12.46
N PHE A 18 -16.14 3.23 -11.84
CA PHE A 18 -17.55 3.50 -12.13
C PHE A 18 -17.72 4.54 -13.23
N LYS A 19 -18.63 4.29 -14.17
CA LYS A 19 -19.03 5.29 -15.17
C LYS A 19 -19.81 6.43 -14.51
N GLY A 20 -19.41 7.68 -14.77
CA GLY A 20 -20.10 8.87 -14.27
C GLY A 20 -19.66 9.32 -12.85
N ILE A 21 -18.91 8.50 -12.12
CA ILE A 21 -18.34 8.88 -10.82
C ILE A 21 -16.88 9.30 -11.02
N ARG A 22 -16.48 10.41 -10.39
CA ARG A 22 -15.12 10.94 -10.48
C ARG A 22 -14.54 11.22 -9.11
N LYS A 23 -13.25 10.96 -8.94
CA LYS A 23 -12.46 11.37 -7.78
C LYS A 23 -12.09 12.84 -7.92
N LEU A 24 -12.14 13.59 -6.82
CA LEU A 24 -11.47 14.87 -6.72
C LEU A 24 -9.95 14.63 -6.60
N ALA A 25 -9.16 15.38 -7.37
CA ALA A 25 -7.71 15.24 -7.30
C ALA A 25 -7.17 15.62 -5.91
N PRO A 26 -6.12 14.95 -5.40
CA PRO A 26 -5.47 15.31 -4.14
C PRO A 26 -5.05 16.79 -4.09
N GLY A 27 -5.09 17.41 -2.92
CA GLY A 27 -4.70 18.82 -2.73
C GLY A 27 -5.57 19.83 -3.48
N THR A 28 -6.82 19.48 -3.82
CA THR A 28 -7.73 20.31 -4.63
C THR A 28 -9.03 20.57 -3.88
N THR A 29 -9.56 21.76 -3.99
CA THR A 29 -10.93 22.11 -3.59
C THR A 29 -11.84 22.17 -4.81
N LEU A 30 -13.08 21.75 -4.64
CA LEU A 30 -14.17 21.89 -5.60
C LEU A 30 -15.24 22.79 -4.99
N THR A 31 -15.58 23.87 -5.69
CA THR A 31 -16.69 24.77 -5.32
C THR A 31 -17.80 24.63 -6.34
N VAL A 32 -19.02 24.46 -5.85
CA VAL A 32 -20.25 24.49 -6.66
C VAL A 32 -21.02 25.73 -6.27
N ASN A 33 -21.25 26.64 -7.23
CA ASN A 33 -22.05 27.87 -6.97
C ASN A 33 -23.55 27.57 -7.07
N ALA A 34 -24.36 28.59 -6.77
CA ALA A 34 -25.84 28.47 -6.82
C ALA A 34 -26.41 28.17 -8.22
N ARG A 35 -25.62 28.33 -9.28
CA ARG A 35 -25.98 27.99 -10.66
C ARG A 35 -25.55 26.59 -11.09
N GLY A 36 -24.90 25.84 -10.18
CA GLY A 36 -24.32 24.51 -10.49
C GLY A 36 -22.98 24.56 -11.24
N GLU A 37 -22.36 25.75 -11.37
CA GLU A 37 -21.06 25.89 -12.04
C GLU A 37 -19.95 25.38 -11.10
N LEU A 38 -19.03 24.56 -11.66
CA LEU A 38 -17.93 23.95 -10.93
C LEU A 38 -16.65 24.75 -11.09
N SER A 39 -15.97 25.02 -9.98
CA SER A 39 -14.62 25.58 -9.99
C SER A 39 -13.66 24.76 -9.16
N HIS A 40 -12.50 24.45 -9.73
CA HIS A 40 -11.45 23.66 -9.09
C HIS A 40 -10.28 24.57 -8.73
N ARG A 41 -9.73 24.39 -7.52
CA ARG A 41 -8.51 25.07 -7.08
C ARG A 41 -7.54 24.08 -6.46
N LYS A 42 -6.37 23.84 -7.08
CA LYS A 42 -5.27 23.12 -6.45
C LYS A 42 -4.61 24.03 -5.42
N TYR A 43 -4.66 23.67 -4.14
CA TYR A 43 -4.12 24.47 -3.03
C TYR A 43 -2.80 23.92 -2.51
N TRP A 44 -2.48 22.67 -2.82
CA TRP A 44 -1.25 22.01 -2.39
C TRP A 44 -0.67 21.14 -3.49
N SER A 45 0.67 21.09 -3.55
CA SER A 45 1.44 20.15 -4.38
C SER A 45 2.76 19.84 -3.69
N LEU A 46 3.15 18.59 -3.70
CA LEU A 46 4.41 18.14 -3.11
C LEU A 46 5.59 18.57 -3.99
N ARG A 47 6.57 19.22 -3.37
CA ARG A 47 7.85 19.58 -4.01
C ARG A 47 8.94 18.67 -3.46
N ALA A 48 9.68 18.03 -4.35
CA ALA A 48 10.80 17.15 -4.05
C ALA A 48 12.12 17.78 -4.52
N GLN A 49 12.40 18.97 -3.97
CA GLN A 49 13.58 19.77 -4.30
C GLN A 49 14.43 19.99 -3.06
N ARG A 50 15.75 19.96 -3.25
CA ARG A 50 16.69 20.18 -2.15
C ARG A 50 16.60 21.64 -1.65
N PRO A 51 16.75 21.86 -0.34
CA PRO A 51 16.82 23.22 0.20
C PRO A 51 18.10 23.92 -0.27
N ALA A 52 18.04 25.26 -0.37
CA ALA A 52 19.18 26.07 -0.79
C ALA A 52 20.39 25.92 0.17
N ALA A 53 20.13 25.78 1.47
CA ALA A 53 21.17 25.46 2.45
C ALA A 53 21.27 23.93 2.59
N PRO A 54 22.42 23.31 2.25
CA PRO A 54 22.59 21.88 2.42
C PRO A 54 22.56 21.50 3.90
N ARG A 55 22.02 20.32 4.18
CA ARG A 55 22.03 19.72 5.53
C ARG A 55 22.89 18.48 5.54
N THR A 56 23.56 18.25 6.64
CA THR A 56 24.26 16.99 6.93
C THR A 56 23.25 15.85 7.13
N GLU A 57 23.71 14.61 7.04
CA GLU A 57 22.89 13.45 7.35
C GLU A 57 22.37 13.46 8.79
N ALA A 58 23.17 13.93 9.76
CA ALA A 58 22.75 14.06 11.14
C ALA A 58 21.60 15.06 11.32
N GLU A 59 21.69 16.23 10.69
CA GLU A 59 20.63 17.25 10.71
C GLU A 59 19.33 16.75 10.05
N TRP A 60 19.45 15.98 8.96
CA TRP A 60 18.29 15.33 8.34
C TRP A 60 17.66 14.29 9.28
N THR A 61 18.48 13.44 9.90
CA THR A 61 18.03 12.40 10.84
C THR A 61 17.27 13.01 12.02
N GLU A 62 17.82 14.06 12.62
CA GLU A 62 17.20 14.79 13.74
C GLU A 62 15.88 15.43 13.31
N ALA A 63 15.87 16.16 12.19
CA ALA A 63 14.67 16.83 11.70
C ALA A 63 13.53 15.84 11.35
N ILE A 64 13.85 14.70 10.73
CA ILE A 64 12.87 13.63 10.44
C ILE A 64 12.37 13.00 11.73
N HIS A 65 13.25 12.71 12.69
CA HIS A 65 12.87 12.14 13.98
C HIS A 65 11.90 13.07 14.73
N ASP A 66 12.22 14.35 14.82
CA ASP A 66 11.36 15.34 15.50
C ASP A 66 10.01 15.49 14.79
N SER A 67 10.01 15.54 13.46
CA SER A 67 8.77 15.64 12.67
C SER A 67 7.89 14.41 12.85
N LEU A 68 8.48 13.20 12.86
CA LEU A 68 7.74 11.96 13.10
C LEU A 68 7.19 11.87 14.53
N ARG A 69 7.98 12.26 15.54
CA ARG A 69 7.52 12.34 16.94
C ARG A 69 6.30 13.26 17.06
N GLN A 70 6.32 14.42 16.43
CA GLN A 70 5.19 15.34 16.41
C GLN A 70 3.99 14.75 15.67
N ALA A 71 4.20 14.06 14.55
CA ALA A 71 3.15 13.40 13.80
C ALA A 71 2.45 12.29 14.61
N VAL A 72 3.21 11.49 15.35
CA VAL A 72 2.70 10.47 16.27
C VAL A 72 1.92 11.12 17.41
N LYS A 73 2.50 12.14 18.07
CA LYS A 73 1.90 12.87 19.20
C LYS A 73 0.54 13.48 18.83
N LYS A 74 0.49 14.19 17.72
CA LYS A 74 -0.75 14.82 17.21
C LYS A 74 -1.89 13.81 17.07
N ARG A 75 -1.59 12.60 16.65
CA ARG A 75 -2.59 11.55 16.43
C ARG A 75 -3.05 10.84 17.69
N ILE A 76 -2.40 11.14 18.84
CA ILE A 76 -2.88 10.75 20.17
C ILE A 76 -3.70 11.89 20.78
N GLU A 77 -3.16 13.10 20.77
CA GLU A 77 -3.76 14.27 21.45
C GLU A 77 -5.16 14.62 20.93
N ILE A 78 -5.45 14.34 19.67
CA ILE A 78 -6.77 14.57 19.08
C ILE A 78 -7.74 13.38 19.27
N ALA A 79 -7.34 12.33 19.99
CA ALA A 79 -8.19 11.18 20.27
C ALA A 79 -8.82 11.31 21.66
N ASP A 80 -10.13 11.14 21.73
CA ASP A 80 -10.91 11.05 22.97
C ASP A 80 -11.07 9.59 23.45
N VAL A 81 -10.44 8.64 22.77
CA VAL A 81 -10.46 7.21 23.05
C VAL A 81 -9.03 6.64 23.08
N LYS A 82 -8.89 5.43 23.63
CA LYS A 82 -7.60 4.71 23.61
C LYS A 82 -7.14 4.44 22.17
N VAL A 83 -5.87 4.74 21.90
CA VAL A 83 -5.21 4.49 20.62
C VAL A 83 -4.29 3.28 20.74
N GLY A 84 -4.47 2.29 19.86
CA GLY A 84 -3.56 1.14 19.74
C GLY A 84 -2.60 1.27 18.56
N VAL A 85 -1.78 0.25 18.33
CA VAL A 85 -0.85 0.16 17.19
C VAL A 85 -1.01 -1.18 16.49
N LEU A 86 -1.11 -1.14 15.15
CA LEU A 86 -0.96 -2.34 14.34
C LEU A 86 0.54 -2.66 14.23
N LEU A 87 0.99 -3.69 14.95
CA LEU A 87 2.40 -4.08 15.07
C LEU A 87 2.69 -5.30 14.20
N SER A 88 3.22 -5.08 13.00
CA SER A 88 3.60 -6.16 12.08
C SER A 88 4.97 -6.79 12.37
N GLY A 89 5.74 -6.25 13.34
CA GLY A 89 7.14 -6.62 13.53
C GLY A 89 8.08 -6.03 12.47
N GLY A 90 7.61 -5.12 11.61
CA GLY A 90 8.43 -4.33 10.69
C GLY A 90 9.00 -3.08 11.35
N LEU A 91 10.01 -2.48 10.71
CA LEU A 91 10.66 -1.24 11.17
C LEU A 91 9.64 -0.15 11.53
N ASP A 92 8.70 0.12 10.62
CA ASP A 92 7.79 1.27 10.71
C ASP A 92 6.83 1.14 11.90
N SER A 93 6.15 0.00 12.01
CA SER A 93 5.21 -0.27 13.10
C SER A 93 5.92 -0.35 14.45
N SER A 94 7.12 -0.89 14.49
CA SER A 94 7.94 -0.98 15.70
C SER A 94 8.43 0.40 16.16
N LEU A 95 8.82 1.26 15.21
CA LEU A 95 9.20 2.64 15.51
C LEU A 95 8.00 3.45 16.05
N LEU A 96 6.78 3.21 15.56
CA LEU A 96 5.58 3.83 16.14
C LEU A 96 5.36 3.41 17.59
N VAL A 97 5.57 2.13 17.93
CA VAL A 97 5.47 1.65 19.32
C VAL A 97 6.49 2.37 20.20
N ALA A 98 7.75 2.47 19.76
CA ALA A 98 8.81 3.18 20.48
C ALA A 98 8.43 4.63 20.75
N LEU A 99 8.02 5.37 19.72
CA LEU A 99 7.68 6.78 19.82
C LEU A 99 6.43 7.04 20.68
N LEU A 100 5.46 6.11 20.71
CA LEU A 100 4.30 6.20 21.60
C LEU A 100 4.69 5.95 23.06
N ALA A 101 5.54 4.97 23.30
CA ALA A 101 6.05 4.67 24.65
C ALA A 101 6.88 5.83 25.20
N GLU A 102 7.76 6.44 24.40
CA GLU A 102 8.51 7.65 24.76
C GLU A 102 7.60 8.83 25.15
N GLN A 103 6.42 8.91 24.56
CA GLN A 103 5.43 9.95 24.89
C GLN A 103 4.59 9.62 26.13
N GLY A 104 4.90 8.51 26.82
CA GLY A 104 4.25 8.12 28.06
C GLY A 104 2.81 7.64 27.90
N VAL A 105 2.44 7.09 26.73
CA VAL A 105 1.09 6.53 26.52
C VAL A 105 0.88 5.35 27.46
N PRO A 106 -0.06 5.45 28.43
CA PRO A 106 -0.27 4.39 29.39
C PRO A 106 -0.99 3.19 28.75
N ASP A 107 -0.73 1.98 29.25
CA ASP A 107 -1.38 0.74 28.82
C ASP A 107 -1.39 0.59 27.27
N LEU A 108 -0.27 0.90 26.60
CA LEU A 108 -0.18 0.85 25.16
C LEU A 108 -0.56 -0.55 24.64
N MET A 109 -1.55 -0.59 23.76
CA MET A 109 -2.03 -1.82 23.15
C MET A 109 -1.45 -2.00 21.76
N THR A 110 -0.94 -3.20 21.48
CA THR A 110 -0.40 -3.57 20.16
C THR A 110 -1.10 -4.80 19.63
N PHE A 111 -1.29 -4.85 18.32
CA PHE A 111 -2.07 -5.89 17.65
C PHE A 111 -1.29 -6.45 16.47
N SER A 112 -1.12 -7.77 16.44
CA SER A 112 -0.48 -8.51 15.35
C SER A 112 -1.41 -9.59 14.81
N VAL A 113 -1.31 -9.85 13.52
CA VAL A 113 -2.00 -10.98 12.89
C VAL A 113 -1.00 -11.88 12.19
N GLY A 114 -1.28 -13.16 12.19
CA GLY A 114 -0.57 -14.16 11.42
C GLY A 114 -1.55 -15.13 10.77
N PHE A 115 -1.07 -15.85 9.79
CA PHE A 115 -1.80 -16.88 9.05
C PHE A 115 -1.02 -18.19 9.12
N GLU A 116 -1.57 -19.24 8.56
CA GLU A 116 -0.87 -20.53 8.47
C GLU A 116 0.29 -20.46 7.47
N ASP A 117 1.38 -21.12 7.82
CA ASP A 117 2.57 -21.22 6.98
C ASP A 117 2.27 -21.93 5.65
N GLN A 118 3.01 -21.57 4.61
CA GLN A 118 3.15 -22.34 3.38
C GLN A 118 4.59 -22.83 3.26
N PRO A 119 4.85 -23.86 2.45
CA PRO A 119 6.21 -24.40 2.31
C PRO A 119 7.27 -23.35 1.92
N GLU A 120 6.86 -22.32 1.19
CA GLU A 120 7.73 -21.27 0.67
C GLU A 120 7.85 -20.05 1.61
N GLU A 121 6.89 -19.86 2.52
CA GLU A 121 6.82 -18.62 3.31
C GLU A 121 6.06 -18.82 4.62
N ARG A 122 6.61 -18.27 5.71
CA ARG A 122 5.91 -18.22 7.01
C ARG A 122 4.72 -17.30 6.94
N GLY A 123 3.62 -17.69 7.57
CA GLY A 123 2.38 -16.93 7.63
C GLY A 123 2.35 -15.85 8.72
N ASN A 124 3.37 -15.76 9.57
CA ASN A 124 3.41 -14.77 10.65
C ASN A 124 4.82 -14.23 10.88
N GLU A 125 4.88 -13.07 11.54
CA GLU A 125 6.11 -12.36 11.89
C GLU A 125 6.20 -12.11 13.42
N PHE A 126 5.58 -12.97 14.23
CA PHE A 126 5.56 -12.81 15.69
C PHE A 126 6.95 -12.81 16.32
N GLU A 127 7.93 -13.51 15.71
CA GLU A 127 9.32 -13.50 16.14
C GLU A 127 9.95 -12.09 16.16
N TYR A 128 9.37 -11.14 15.40
CA TYR A 128 9.81 -9.74 15.36
C TYR A 128 8.91 -8.80 16.16
N SER A 129 7.59 -9.07 16.22
CA SER A 129 6.67 -8.22 17.00
C SER A 129 6.79 -8.46 18.50
N ASP A 130 7.01 -9.70 18.94
CA ASP A 130 7.11 -10.06 20.34
C ASP A 130 8.24 -9.33 21.08
N PRO A 131 9.51 -9.28 20.58
CA PRO A 131 10.57 -8.55 21.25
C PRO A 131 10.30 -7.04 21.40
N VAL A 132 9.60 -6.42 20.44
CA VAL A 132 9.19 -5.02 20.52
C VAL A 132 8.13 -4.83 21.60
N ALA A 133 7.14 -5.71 21.63
CA ALA A 133 6.08 -5.68 22.62
C ALA A 133 6.62 -5.87 24.06
N GLU A 134 7.57 -6.80 24.23
CA GLU A 134 8.26 -7.04 25.53
C GLU A 134 9.10 -5.82 25.94
N MET A 135 9.89 -5.27 25.02
CA MET A 135 10.78 -4.13 25.30
C MET A 135 10.02 -2.92 25.86
N TYR A 136 8.80 -2.70 25.38
CA TYR A 136 7.96 -1.56 25.79
C TYR A 136 6.82 -1.94 26.74
N GLY A 137 6.74 -3.19 27.18
CA GLY A 137 5.71 -3.66 28.10
C GLY A 137 4.29 -3.44 27.61
N THR A 138 4.05 -3.58 26.29
CA THR A 138 2.73 -3.34 25.71
C THR A 138 1.75 -4.47 26.03
N ARG A 139 0.45 -4.15 26.05
CA ARG A 139 -0.60 -5.18 26.04
C ARG A 139 -0.71 -5.72 24.62
N HIS A 140 0.05 -6.78 24.34
CA HIS A 140 0.17 -7.35 23.00
C HIS A 140 -0.91 -8.39 22.72
N HIS A 141 -1.69 -8.18 21.65
CA HIS A 141 -2.74 -9.08 21.17
C HIS A 141 -2.29 -9.71 19.84
N LYS A 142 -2.18 -11.04 19.84
CA LYS A 142 -1.83 -11.82 18.63
C LYS A 142 -3.02 -12.64 18.15
N TYR A 143 -3.29 -12.56 16.87
CA TYR A 143 -4.36 -13.31 16.22
C TYR A 143 -3.77 -14.20 15.13
N LEU A 144 -3.87 -15.52 15.30
CA LEU A 144 -3.53 -16.49 14.27
C LEU A 144 -4.83 -16.90 13.56
N ILE A 145 -4.93 -16.60 12.27
CA ILE A 145 -6.14 -16.81 11.47
C ILE A 145 -5.91 -18.00 10.53
N PRO A 146 -6.71 -19.08 10.63
CA PRO A 146 -6.60 -20.22 9.72
C PRO A 146 -6.94 -19.85 8.27
N ASN A 147 -6.30 -20.49 7.31
CA ASN A 147 -6.57 -20.27 5.88
C ASN A 147 -8.04 -20.57 5.50
N SER A 148 -8.67 -21.53 6.17
CA SER A 148 -10.11 -21.81 6.00
C SER A 148 -11.00 -20.60 6.34
N GLU A 149 -10.63 -19.83 7.38
CA GLU A 149 -11.32 -18.58 7.71
C GLU A 149 -11.11 -17.51 6.66
N VAL A 150 -9.90 -17.40 6.11
CA VAL A 150 -9.58 -16.45 5.02
C VAL A 150 -10.53 -16.70 3.84
N LEU A 151 -10.61 -17.94 3.37
CA LEU A 151 -11.45 -18.29 2.22
C LEU A 151 -12.93 -18.08 2.53
N ARG A 152 -13.39 -18.49 3.71
CA ARG A 152 -14.78 -18.34 4.13
C ARG A 152 -15.22 -16.87 4.22
N ARG A 153 -14.32 -15.99 4.68
CA ARG A 153 -14.59 -14.57 4.92
C ARG A 153 -14.22 -13.66 3.74
N LEU A 154 -13.60 -14.24 2.70
CA LEU A 154 -13.21 -13.50 1.49
C LEU A 154 -14.40 -12.75 0.84
N PRO A 155 -15.61 -13.33 0.72
CA PRO A 155 -16.77 -12.62 0.20
C PRO A 155 -17.10 -11.32 0.95
N GLU A 156 -17.02 -11.32 2.27
CA GLU A 156 -17.28 -10.15 3.11
C GLU A 156 -16.21 -9.09 2.95
N ALA A 157 -14.93 -9.50 2.88
CA ALA A 157 -13.82 -8.58 2.65
C ALA A 157 -13.92 -7.91 1.27
N VAL A 158 -14.37 -8.63 0.24
CA VAL A 158 -14.61 -8.07 -1.09
C VAL A 158 -15.78 -7.10 -1.10
N ASP A 159 -16.87 -7.39 -0.35
CA ASP A 159 -18.01 -6.48 -0.19
C ASP A 159 -17.62 -5.16 0.50
N ALA A 160 -16.59 -5.18 1.36
CA ALA A 160 -16.05 -3.98 2.01
C ALA A 160 -15.16 -3.12 1.08
N MET A 161 -14.79 -3.61 -0.09
CA MET A 161 -13.96 -2.86 -1.05
C MET A 161 -14.80 -1.85 -1.83
N SER A 162 -14.52 -0.56 -1.67
CA SER A 162 -15.17 0.50 -2.47
C SER A 162 -14.85 0.43 -3.97
N GLU A 163 -13.68 -0.05 -4.31
CA GLU A 163 -13.20 -0.44 -5.65
C GLU A 163 -12.33 -1.70 -5.49
N PRO A 164 -12.10 -2.51 -6.53
CA PRO A 164 -11.26 -3.71 -6.42
C PRO A 164 -9.85 -3.39 -5.89
N MET A 165 -9.37 -4.16 -4.93
CA MET A 165 -8.04 -4.00 -4.32
C MET A 165 -7.22 -5.27 -4.52
N PHE A 166 -6.21 -5.23 -5.39
CA PHE A 166 -5.43 -6.41 -5.77
C PHE A 166 -4.46 -6.90 -4.70
N ALA A 167 -4.06 -6.02 -3.81
CA ALA A 167 -3.15 -6.40 -2.74
C ALA A 167 -3.82 -7.42 -1.79
N GLN A 168 -3.13 -8.50 -1.55
CA GLN A 168 -3.63 -9.66 -0.80
C GLN A 168 -3.90 -9.33 0.67
N ASP A 169 -3.14 -8.41 1.23
CA ASP A 169 -3.26 -7.93 2.60
C ASP A 169 -4.56 -7.13 2.88
N ALA A 170 -5.34 -6.76 1.85
CA ALA A 170 -6.68 -6.21 2.05
C ALA A 170 -7.57 -7.16 2.88
N VAL A 171 -7.56 -8.45 2.54
CA VAL A 171 -8.32 -9.47 3.30
C VAL A 171 -7.76 -9.61 4.72
N ALA A 172 -6.42 -9.57 4.85
CA ALA A 172 -5.77 -9.64 6.15
C ALA A 172 -6.13 -8.45 7.05
N PHE A 173 -6.14 -7.22 6.51
CA PHE A 173 -6.59 -6.03 7.24
C PHE A 173 -8.06 -6.12 7.66
N TYR A 174 -8.93 -6.66 6.81
CA TYR A 174 -10.34 -6.87 7.14
C TYR A 174 -10.51 -7.78 8.36
N LEU A 175 -9.83 -8.95 8.35
CA LEU A 175 -9.89 -9.92 9.43
C LEU A 175 -9.23 -9.42 10.72
N LEU A 176 -8.10 -8.72 10.61
CA LEU A 176 -7.43 -8.09 11.76
C LEU A 176 -8.33 -7.00 12.37
N ALA A 177 -8.90 -6.13 11.55
CA ALA A 177 -9.73 -5.02 12.00
C ALA A 177 -10.97 -5.50 12.79
N GLU A 178 -11.58 -6.62 12.40
CA GLU A 178 -12.64 -7.25 13.16
C GLU A 178 -12.23 -7.53 14.61
N GLN A 179 -11.04 -8.10 14.80
CA GLN A 179 -10.59 -8.44 16.15
C GLN A 179 -10.18 -7.19 16.96
N VAL A 180 -9.48 -6.27 16.32
CA VAL A 180 -8.98 -5.03 16.95
C VAL A 180 -10.14 -4.13 17.38
N SER A 181 -11.18 -4.00 16.56
CA SER A 181 -12.36 -3.15 16.82
C SER A 181 -13.14 -3.53 18.07
N LYS A 182 -12.97 -4.76 18.56
CA LYS A 182 -13.57 -5.24 19.83
C LYS A 182 -12.87 -4.62 21.06
N THR A 183 -11.64 -4.12 20.87
CA THR A 183 -10.80 -3.61 21.97
C THR A 183 -10.60 -2.11 21.90
N VAL A 184 -10.31 -1.57 20.71
CA VAL A 184 -10.05 -0.13 20.47
C VAL A 184 -10.83 0.36 19.26
N LYS A 185 -11.00 1.69 19.15
CA LYS A 185 -11.65 2.33 18.00
C LYS A 185 -10.70 3.11 17.12
N VAL A 186 -9.47 3.31 17.59
CA VAL A 186 -8.42 4.04 16.86
C VAL A 186 -7.11 3.26 16.96
N VAL A 187 -6.42 3.13 15.84
CA VAL A 187 -5.06 2.56 15.79
C VAL A 187 -4.13 3.46 14.98
N GLN A 188 -2.84 3.42 15.32
CA GLN A 188 -1.79 3.93 14.42
C GLN A 188 -1.23 2.79 13.57
N SER A 189 -0.95 3.09 12.30
CA SER A 189 -0.39 2.16 11.32
C SER A 189 0.84 2.73 10.65
N GLY A 190 1.80 1.87 10.31
CA GLY A 190 3.05 2.23 9.62
C GLY A 190 2.91 2.53 8.12
N GLN A 191 1.71 2.54 7.58
CA GLN A 191 1.48 2.80 6.16
C GLN A 191 2.00 4.18 5.73
N GLY A 192 2.51 4.26 4.52
CA GLY A 192 3.12 5.46 3.95
C GLY A 192 4.64 5.57 4.16
N ALA A 193 5.21 4.82 5.11
CA ALA A 193 6.64 4.86 5.36
C ALA A 193 7.48 4.39 4.16
N ASP A 194 7.00 3.38 3.44
CA ASP A 194 7.68 2.84 2.27
C ASP A 194 7.70 3.84 1.10
N GLU A 195 6.61 4.48 0.83
CA GLU A 195 6.43 5.43 -0.26
C GLU A 195 7.20 6.73 -0.01
N VAL A 196 7.19 7.19 1.25
CA VAL A 196 7.86 8.44 1.64
C VAL A 196 9.37 8.26 1.77
N PHE A 197 9.84 7.11 2.28
CA PHE A 197 11.25 6.86 2.59
C PHE A 197 11.92 5.78 1.72
N GLY A 198 11.31 5.41 0.59
CA GLY A 198 11.90 4.52 -0.40
C GLY A 198 12.11 3.09 0.09
N GLY A 199 11.14 2.52 0.82
CA GLY A 199 11.28 1.23 1.48
C GLY A 199 11.02 0.01 0.61
N TYR A 200 10.48 0.16 -0.57
CA TYR A 200 10.22 -0.98 -1.45
C TYR A 200 11.44 -1.36 -2.28
N PHE A 201 11.62 -2.66 -2.53
CA PHE A 201 12.79 -3.21 -3.23
C PHE A 201 12.95 -2.70 -4.68
N TRP A 202 11.89 -2.20 -5.29
CA TRP A 202 11.94 -1.66 -6.66
C TRP A 202 12.57 -0.27 -6.73
N TYR A 203 12.51 0.57 -5.69
CA TYR A 203 13.12 1.90 -5.73
C TYR A 203 14.63 1.88 -5.93
N PRO A 204 15.42 1.12 -5.15
CA PRO A 204 16.86 0.99 -5.41
C PRO A 204 17.15 0.43 -6.80
N ARG A 205 16.33 -0.53 -7.30
CA ARG A 205 16.48 -1.08 -8.65
C ARG A 205 16.20 -0.04 -9.73
N MET A 206 15.17 0.78 -9.57
CA MET A 206 14.88 1.91 -10.45
C MET A 206 16.00 2.94 -10.44
N ALA A 207 16.54 3.27 -9.26
CA ALA A 207 17.65 4.23 -9.12
C ALA A 207 18.91 3.73 -9.82
N ALA A 208 19.21 2.43 -9.70
CA ALA A 208 20.39 1.80 -10.31
C ALA A 208 20.26 1.54 -11.83
N ASP A 209 19.06 1.63 -12.41
CA ASP A 209 18.82 1.41 -13.83
C ASP A 209 18.99 2.73 -14.63
N PRO A 210 20.10 2.94 -15.35
CA PRO A 210 20.34 4.19 -16.09
C PRO A 210 19.66 4.22 -17.47
N SER A 211 19.04 3.11 -17.90
CA SER A 211 18.64 2.91 -19.29
C SER A 211 17.23 3.45 -19.60
N GLY A 212 17.12 4.22 -20.68
CA GLY A 212 15.86 4.71 -21.22
C GLY A 212 15.31 5.95 -20.51
N SER A 213 14.10 6.34 -20.88
CA SER A 213 13.36 7.45 -20.29
C SER A 213 12.89 7.15 -18.87
N ALA A 214 12.48 8.16 -18.11
CA ALA A 214 11.89 8.00 -16.78
C ALA A 214 10.70 7.04 -16.79
N LEU A 215 9.84 7.14 -17.80
CA LEU A 215 8.70 6.21 -17.97
C LEU A 215 9.16 4.77 -18.18
N GLU A 216 10.17 4.52 -19.03
CA GLU A 216 10.66 3.17 -19.31
C GLU A 216 11.32 2.54 -18.09
N ARG A 217 12.08 3.33 -17.32
CA ARG A 217 12.64 2.90 -16.03
C ARG A 217 11.56 2.52 -15.05
N PHE A 218 10.55 3.38 -14.85
CA PHE A 218 9.44 3.10 -13.96
C PHE A 218 8.65 1.86 -14.40
N ARG A 219 8.27 1.77 -15.68
CA ARG A 219 7.53 0.64 -16.27
C ARG A 219 8.21 -0.70 -16.00
N ARG A 220 9.52 -0.80 -16.24
CA ARG A 220 10.27 -2.07 -16.07
C ARG A 220 10.25 -2.63 -14.66
N HIS A 221 10.09 -1.78 -13.66
CA HIS A 221 10.18 -2.18 -12.26
C HIS A 221 8.85 -2.19 -11.52
N TYR A 222 7.81 -1.49 -12.05
CA TYR A 222 6.57 -1.32 -11.32
C TYR A 222 5.33 -1.86 -12.05
N PHE A 223 5.17 -1.67 -13.35
CA PHE A 223 3.94 -2.07 -14.02
C PHE A 223 3.63 -3.56 -13.84
N ASP A 224 2.46 -3.87 -13.32
CA ASP A 224 1.98 -5.25 -13.18
C ASP A 224 1.85 -5.95 -14.53
N ARG A 225 1.43 -5.20 -15.55
CA ARG A 225 1.33 -5.61 -16.96
C ARG A 225 1.71 -4.45 -17.85
N ASP A 226 2.42 -4.75 -18.93
CA ASP A 226 2.61 -3.81 -20.02
C ASP A 226 1.35 -3.71 -20.87
N HIS A 227 1.29 -2.70 -21.74
CA HIS A 227 0.14 -2.46 -22.61
C HIS A 227 -0.16 -3.67 -23.51
N ASP A 228 0.85 -4.29 -24.10
CA ASP A 228 0.69 -5.44 -24.98
C ASP A 228 0.09 -6.64 -24.23
N GLU A 229 0.51 -6.88 -22.99
CA GLU A 229 -0.06 -7.92 -22.13
C GLU A 229 -1.51 -7.58 -21.74
N PHE A 230 -1.83 -6.30 -21.51
CA PHE A 230 -3.22 -5.88 -21.28
C PHE A 230 -4.11 -6.15 -22.49
N ILE A 231 -3.61 -5.89 -23.70
CA ILE A 231 -4.32 -6.19 -24.95
C ILE A 231 -4.50 -7.72 -25.12
N GLU A 232 -3.46 -8.51 -24.83
CA GLU A 232 -3.56 -9.98 -24.86
C GLU A 232 -4.59 -10.52 -23.84
N MET A 233 -4.65 -9.91 -22.68
CA MET A 233 -5.52 -10.34 -21.56
C MET A 233 -6.99 -10.04 -21.83
N THR A 234 -7.30 -8.91 -22.48
CA THR A 234 -8.68 -8.38 -22.58
C THR A 234 -9.25 -8.55 -23.97
N MET A 235 -10.58 -8.61 -24.04
CA MET A 235 -11.29 -8.65 -25.31
C MET A 235 -11.22 -7.31 -26.05
N PRO A 236 -11.30 -7.27 -27.40
CA PRO A 236 -11.12 -6.05 -28.20
C PRO A 236 -12.02 -4.86 -27.82
N ALA A 237 -13.19 -5.11 -27.26
CA ALA A 237 -14.09 -4.06 -26.77
C ALA A 237 -13.48 -3.18 -25.67
N TYR A 238 -12.43 -3.66 -25.00
CA TYR A 238 -11.72 -2.96 -23.91
C TYR A 238 -10.36 -2.39 -24.33
N HIS A 239 -9.97 -2.55 -25.59
CA HIS A 239 -8.72 -2.02 -26.13
C HIS A 239 -8.78 -0.50 -26.30
N GLY A 240 -7.62 0.14 -26.24
CA GLY A 240 -7.45 1.58 -26.41
C GLY A 240 -5.97 1.94 -26.33
N PRO A 241 -5.63 3.22 -26.33
CA PRO A 241 -4.25 3.69 -26.11
C PRO A 241 -3.68 3.26 -24.77
N ASP A 242 -2.36 3.30 -24.63
CA ASP A 242 -1.68 3.12 -23.34
C ASP A 242 -1.93 4.35 -22.41
N TYR A 243 -3.13 4.36 -21.82
CA TYR A 243 -3.55 5.44 -20.91
C TYR A 243 -2.68 5.55 -19.66
N THR A 244 -2.10 4.43 -19.21
CA THR A 244 -1.28 4.42 -18.01
C THR A 244 0.09 5.02 -18.28
N ALA A 245 0.72 4.69 -19.40
CA ALA A 245 1.95 5.34 -19.80
C ALA A 245 1.79 6.86 -19.92
N GLN A 246 0.67 7.32 -20.49
CA GLN A 246 0.40 8.76 -20.64
C GLN A 246 0.33 9.47 -19.29
N ILE A 247 -0.43 8.94 -18.32
CA ILE A 247 -0.58 9.60 -17.01
C ILE A 247 0.71 9.51 -16.18
N VAL A 248 1.41 8.39 -16.22
CA VAL A 248 2.69 8.22 -15.51
C VAL A 248 3.76 9.14 -16.11
N ALA A 249 3.88 9.22 -17.44
CA ALA A 249 4.81 10.14 -18.10
C ALA A 249 4.52 11.60 -17.72
N ALA A 250 3.25 12.00 -17.68
CA ALA A 250 2.86 13.35 -17.27
C ALA A 250 3.27 13.66 -15.82
N HIS A 251 3.05 12.73 -14.88
CA HIS A 251 3.44 12.91 -13.48
C HIS A 251 4.97 12.95 -13.29
N LEU A 252 5.71 12.08 -13.98
CA LEU A 252 7.16 12.08 -13.92
C LEU A 252 7.76 13.38 -14.51
N ALA A 253 7.10 13.97 -15.51
CA ALA A 253 7.54 15.23 -16.15
C ALA A 253 7.11 16.50 -15.36
N GLU A 254 6.31 16.38 -14.29
CA GLU A 254 5.94 17.53 -13.46
C GLU A 254 7.20 18.19 -12.88
N PRO A 255 7.26 19.55 -12.82
CA PRO A 255 8.39 20.27 -12.25
C PRO A 255 8.53 20.05 -10.74
N PHE A 256 9.61 20.56 -10.15
CA PHE A 256 9.88 20.54 -8.72
C PHE A 256 10.26 19.16 -8.15
N ALA A 257 11.03 18.38 -8.91
CA ALA A 257 11.77 17.22 -8.43
C ALA A 257 13.17 17.26 -9.05
N ASP A 258 14.21 17.08 -8.24
CA ASP A 258 15.59 17.28 -8.69
C ASP A 258 16.13 16.04 -9.44
N GLU A 259 15.70 14.84 -9.04
CA GLU A 259 16.19 13.58 -9.58
C GLU A 259 15.03 12.65 -9.98
N PHE A 260 15.33 11.64 -10.83
CA PHE A 260 14.34 10.64 -11.25
C PHE A 260 13.65 9.96 -10.06
N ILE A 261 14.41 9.57 -9.04
CA ILE A 261 13.80 8.89 -7.89
C ILE A 261 12.91 9.81 -7.06
N ASP A 262 13.20 11.12 -7.04
CA ASP A 262 12.32 12.11 -6.41
C ASP A 262 11.01 12.25 -7.19
N GLN A 263 11.07 12.17 -8.54
CA GLN A 263 9.86 12.14 -9.38
C GLN A 263 9.01 10.91 -9.06
N VAL A 264 9.64 9.74 -8.90
CA VAL A 264 8.98 8.47 -8.58
C VAL A 264 8.32 8.53 -7.20
N LEU A 265 9.06 8.87 -6.14
CA LEU A 265 8.54 8.94 -4.77
C LEU A 265 7.46 10.01 -4.62
N ARG A 266 7.58 11.15 -5.32
CA ARG A 266 6.54 12.17 -5.37
C ARG A 266 5.26 11.63 -6.03
N MET A 267 5.38 10.96 -7.17
CA MET A 267 4.24 10.34 -7.86
C MET A 267 3.58 9.28 -6.99
N ASP A 268 4.37 8.44 -6.35
CA ASP A 268 3.87 7.41 -5.44
C ASP A 268 3.07 8.05 -4.28
N THR A 269 3.66 9.02 -3.59
CA THR A 269 3.04 9.72 -2.46
C THR A 269 1.82 10.56 -2.84
N THR A 270 1.71 11.07 -4.07
CA THR A 270 0.63 11.97 -4.47
C THR A 270 -0.43 11.32 -5.37
N MET A 271 -0.14 10.18 -5.98
CA MET A 271 -1.04 9.49 -6.91
C MET A 271 -1.31 8.04 -6.49
N LEU A 272 -0.25 7.22 -6.32
CA LEU A 272 -0.44 5.78 -6.13
C LEU A 272 -0.96 5.46 -4.72
N ILE A 273 -0.41 6.08 -3.70
CA ILE A 273 -0.75 5.84 -2.29
C ILE A 273 -2.24 6.11 -1.96
N THR A 274 -2.89 6.96 -2.74
CA THR A 274 -4.31 7.32 -2.52
C THR A 274 -5.24 6.12 -2.64
N ASP A 275 -4.92 5.19 -3.53
CA ASP A 275 -5.68 3.97 -3.76
C ASP A 275 -4.99 2.73 -3.17
N ASP A 276 -3.66 2.73 -3.10
CA ASP A 276 -2.87 1.64 -2.53
C ASP A 276 -1.61 2.20 -1.85
N PRO A 277 -1.38 2.02 -0.53
CA PRO A 277 -2.10 1.18 0.45
C PRO A 277 -3.14 1.92 1.32
N VAL A 278 -3.28 3.25 1.24
CA VAL A 278 -4.09 4.01 2.22
C VAL A 278 -5.57 3.67 2.14
N LYS A 279 -6.16 3.70 0.93
CA LYS A 279 -7.57 3.30 0.74
C LYS A 279 -7.82 1.87 1.24
N ARG A 280 -6.86 0.97 1.03
CA ARG A 280 -6.95 -0.42 1.48
C ARG A 280 -7.08 -0.51 3.01
N VAL A 281 -6.15 0.10 3.73
CA VAL A 281 -6.22 0.14 5.19
C VAL A 281 -7.51 0.79 5.65
N ASP A 282 -7.86 1.95 5.12
CA ASP A 282 -9.05 2.70 5.50
C ASP A 282 -10.34 1.88 5.28
N ASN A 283 -10.56 1.37 4.07
CA ASN A 283 -11.78 0.59 3.79
C ASN A 283 -11.92 -0.63 4.70
N MET A 284 -10.82 -1.39 4.88
CA MET A 284 -10.85 -2.62 5.64
C MET A 284 -11.04 -2.38 7.15
N THR A 285 -10.45 -1.31 7.69
CA THR A 285 -10.63 -0.97 9.11
C THR A 285 -11.98 -0.29 9.35
N MET A 286 -12.42 0.60 8.45
CA MET A 286 -13.70 1.28 8.56
C MET A 286 -14.91 0.35 8.39
N ALA A 287 -14.77 -0.78 7.71
CA ALA A 287 -15.79 -1.84 7.68
C ALA A 287 -16.18 -2.33 9.09
N TRP A 288 -15.29 -2.15 10.07
CA TRP A 288 -15.48 -2.51 11.48
C TRP A 288 -15.58 -1.30 12.42
N GLY A 289 -15.69 -0.08 11.89
CA GLY A 289 -15.70 1.14 12.67
C GLY A 289 -14.41 1.35 13.46
N LEU A 290 -13.27 0.95 12.88
CA LEU A 290 -11.93 1.13 13.40
C LEU A 290 -11.20 2.18 12.55
N GLU A 291 -10.80 3.31 13.15
CA GLU A 291 -10.05 4.36 12.46
C GLU A 291 -8.55 4.04 12.47
N ALA A 292 -7.94 3.94 11.29
CA ALA A 292 -6.50 3.78 11.12
C ALA A 292 -5.84 5.15 10.84
N ARG A 293 -4.98 5.60 11.74
CA ARG A 293 -4.19 6.83 11.59
C ARG A 293 -2.78 6.51 11.11
N VAL A 294 -2.29 7.29 10.15
CA VAL A 294 -1.01 7.07 9.45
C VAL A 294 -0.02 8.21 9.69
N PRO A 295 0.79 8.17 10.76
CA PRO A 295 1.72 9.25 11.10
C PRO A 295 2.75 9.56 10.04
N PHE A 296 3.21 8.55 9.29
CA PHE A 296 4.19 8.72 8.20
C PHE A 296 3.66 9.59 7.05
N LEU A 297 2.35 9.79 6.97
CA LEU A 297 1.70 10.66 5.97
C LEU A 297 1.30 12.03 6.56
N ASP A 298 1.87 12.45 7.69
CA ASP A 298 1.75 13.86 8.09
C ASP A 298 2.40 14.75 7.03
N HIS A 299 1.66 15.73 6.49
CA HIS A 299 2.11 16.54 5.36
C HIS A 299 3.46 17.23 5.60
N ARG A 300 3.76 17.63 6.86
CA ARG A 300 5.04 18.27 7.21
C ARG A 300 6.19 17.27 7.14
N LEU A 301 5.96 16.05 7.60
CA LEU A 301 6.92 14.96 7.48
C LEU A 301 7.16 14.59 6.02
N VAL A 302 6.08 14.48 5.24
CA VAL A 302 6.14 14.17 3.80
C VAL A 302 6.90 15.24 3.03
N GLU A 303 6.63 16.52 3.28
CA GLU A 303 7.34 17.64 2.64
C GLU A 303 8.83 17.66 3.02
N LEU A 304 9.14 17.41 4.29
CA LEU A 304 10.52 17.33 4.77
C LEU A 304 11.27 16.15 4.13
N ALA A 305 10.66 14.98 4.10
CA ALA A 305 11.23 13.78 3.48
C ALA A 305 11.37 13.92 1.95
N ALA A 306 10.45 14.59 1.29
CA ALA A 306 10.54 14.87 -0.14
C ALA A 306 11.75 15.76 -0.49
N ALA A 307 12.07 16.70 0.39
CA ALA A 307 13.23 17.58 0.22
C ALA A 307 14.59 16.92 0.58
N MET A 308 14.58 15.75 1.20
CA MET A 308 15.78 15.02 1.62
C MET A 308 16.46 14.35 0.41
N PRO A 309 17.81 14.31 0.34
CA PRO A 309 18.55 13.57 -0.69
C PRO A 309 18.08 12.11 -0.84
N ALA A 310 18.01 11.64 -2.10
CA ALA A 310 17.52 10.30 -2.40
C ALA A 310 18.40 9.21 -1.76
N GLU A 311 19.71 9.44 -1.62
CA GLU A 311 20.66 8.52 -1.01
C GLU A 311 20.29 8.21 0.46
N LEU A 312 19.82 9.23 1.20
CA LEU A 312 19.41 9.07 2.60
C LEU A 312 18.07 8.33 2.75
N LYS A 313 17.35 8.13 1.66
CA LYS A 313 16.16 7.27 1.60
C LYS A 313 16.54 5.85 1.19
N LEU A 314 17.33 5.71 0.11
CA LEU A 314 17.57 4.43 -0.57
C LEU A 314 18.76 3.64 -0.04
N ALA A 315 19.73 4.26 0.64
CA ALA A 315 20.85 3.53 1.22
C ALA A 315 20.34 2.43 2.18
N SER A 316 21.19 1.44 2.46
CA SER A 316 20.84 0.30 3.33
C SER A 316 19.58 -0.46 2.90
N GLU A 317 19.37 -0.62 1.61
CA GLU A 317 18.18 -1.28 1.02
C GLU A 317 16.85 -0.52 1.31
N GLY A 318 16.90 0.78 1.44
CA GLY A 318 15.76 1.65 1.69
C GLY A 318 15.56 2.04 3.16
N LYS A 319 14.81 3.11 3.39
CA LYS A 319 14.49 3.65 4.73
C LYS A 319 15.71 3.99 5.59
N HIS A 320 16.83 4.36 4.96
CA HIS A 320 18.10 4.53 5.68
C HIS A 320 17.98 5.47 6.89
N VAL A 321 17.38 6.63 6.73
CA VAL A 321 17.18 7.58 7.82
C VAL A 321 16.30 7.00 8.94
N LEU A 322 15.25 6.24 8.60
CA LEU A 322 14.39 5.60 9.61
C LEU A 322 15.13 4.49 10.36
N LYS A 323 15.98 3.72 9.68
CA LYS A 323 16.85 2.73 10.30
C LYS A 323 17.82 3.38 11.29
N LYS A 324 18.39 4.54 10.94
CA LYS A 324 19.25 5.30 11.86
C LYS A 324 18.49 5.79 13.10
N ILE A 325 17.30 6.35 12.92
CA ILE A 325 16.44 6.78 14.02
C ILE A 325 16.08 5.59 14.93
N ALA A 326 15.83 4.44 14.36
CA ALA A 326 15.39 3.24 15.08
C ALA A 326 16.49 2.61 15.93
N ARG A 327 17.79 2.85 15.63
CA ARG A 327 18.91 2.31 16.41
C ARG A 327 18.83 2.78 17.87
N GLY A 328 18.87 1.83 18.79
CA GLY A 328 18.73 2.08 20.23
C GLY A 328 17.28 2.27 20.70
N LEU A 329 16.31 2.42 19.77
CA LEU A 329 14.89 2.49 20.12
C LEU A 329 14.19 1.13 19.97
N ILE A 330 14.54 0.32 18.99
CA ILE A 330 13.94 -1.00 18.79
C ILE A 330 15.05 -2.06 18.59
N PRO A 331 14.75 -3.36 18.73
CA PRO A 331 15.76 -4.40 18.57
C PRO A 331 16.41 -4.38 17.20
N ASP A 332 17.74 -4.50 17.14
CA ASP A 332 18.50 -4.51 15.88
C ASP A 332 18.05 -5.60 14.91
N ALA A 333 17.64 -6.76 15.42
CA ALA A 333 17.10 -7.84 14.61
C ALA A 333 15.84 -7.43 13.80
N VAL A 334 15.04 -6.48 14.29
CA VAL A 334 13.89 -5.90 13.60
C VAL A 334 14.34 -4.90 12.52
N ILE A 335 15.40 -4.13 12.80
CA ILE A 335 15.93 -3.11 11.89
C ILE A 335 16.63 -3.75 10.69
N ASP A 336 17.43 -4.79 10.94
CA ASP A 336 18.33 -5.40 9.95
C ASP A 336 17.71 -6.58 9.19
N ARG A 337 16.51 -7.00 9.56
CA ARG A 337 15.82 -8.07 8.83
C ARG A 337 15.56 -7.67 7.38
N LYS A 338 15.55 -8.65 6.50
CA LYS A 338 15.00 -8.45 5.15
C LYS A 338 13.52 -8.07 5.28
N LYS A 339 13.10 -7.08 4.49
CA LYS A 339 11.69 -6.67 4.48
C LYS A 339 10.79 -7.86 4.12
N GLY A 340 9.91 -8.22 5.04
CA GLY A 340 8.75 -9.08 4.78
C GLY A 340 7.62 -8.24 4.17
N TYR A 341 6.76 -8.88 3.39
CA TYR A 341 5.46 -8.32 3.09
C TYR A 341 4.48 -8.87 4.13
N PHE A 342 3.40 -8.14 4.37
CA PHE A 342 2.35 -8.60 5.25
C PHE A 342 1.92 -10.01 4.80
N PRO A 343 2.21 -11.07 5.56
CA PRO A 343 2.13 -12.42 5.04
C PRO A 343 0.69 -12.87 4.86
N MET A 344 0.30 -13.17 3.64
CA MET A 344 -0.87 -13.96 3.30
C MET A 344 -0.48 -14.99 2.22
N PRO A 345 0.29 -16.01 2.59
CA PRO A 345 0.86 -16.95 1.64
C PRO A 345 -0.16 -17.68 0.79
N ALA A 346 -1.35 -17.96 1.33
CA ALA A 346 -2.41 -18.67 0.62
C ALA A 346 -2.93 -17.96 -0.64
N LEU A 347 -2.93 -16.63 -0.67
CA LEU A 347 -3.32 -15.84 -1.83
C LEU A 347 -2.16 -15.54 -2.79
N LYS A 348 -0.93 -15.68 -2.31
CA LYS A 348 0.28 -15.54 -3.13
C LYS A 348 0.62 -16.85 -3.85
N TYR A 349 0.61 -17.96 -3.13
CA TYR A 349 0.86 -19.31 -3.64
C TYR A 349 -0.47 -20.03 -3.85
N VAL A 350 -1.16 -19.66 -4.91
CA VAL A 350 -2.54 -20.08 -5.18
C VAL A 350 -2.62 -21.57 -5.47
N ARG A 351 -3.19 -22.35 -4.53
CA ARG A 351 -3.31 -23.82 -4.60
C ARG A 351 -4.61 -24.29 -3.95
N GLY A 352 -4.94 -25.58 -4.12
CA GLY A 352 -6.05 -26.24 -3.43
C GLY A 352 -7.37 -25.49 -3.53
N GLU A 353 -8.02 -25.24 -2.41
CA GLU A 353 -9.33 -24.59 -2.35
C GLU A 353 -9.31 -23.14 -2.89
N PHE A 354 -8.21 -22.40 -2.69
CA PHE A 354 -8.06 -21.04 -3.26
C PHE A 354 -7.98 -21.07 -4.78
N LEU A 355 -7.28 -22.05 -5.37
CA LEU A 355 -7.26 -22.23 -6.82
C LEU A 355 -8.64 -22.64 -7.33
N GLY A 356 -9.31 -23.58 -6.65
CA GLY A 356 -10.68 -23.98 -6.99
C GLY A 356 -11.64 -22.80 -6.99
N PHE A 357 -11.59 -21.97 -5.96
CA PHE A 357 -12.41 -20.75 -5.87
C PHE A 357 -12.17 -19.80 -7.06
N MET A 358 -10.91 -19.56 -7.42
CA MET A 358 -10.59 -18.70 -8.57
C MET A 358 -11.00 -19.32 -9.91
N GLN A 359 -10.89 -20.66 -10.03
CA GLN A 359 -11.36 -21.40 -11.21
C GLN A 359 -12.87 -21.26 -11.37
N ASP A 360 -13.63 -21.41 -10.30
CA ASP A 360 -15.11 -21.31 -10.32
C ASP A 360 -15.56 -19.91 -10.75
N ILE A 361 -14.94 -18.86 -10.22
CA ILE A 361 -15.22 -17.46 -10.58
C ILE A 361 -14.93 -17.22 -12.08
N LEU A 362 -13.71 -17.54 -12.51
CA LEU A 362 -13.26 -17.25 -13.89
C LEU A 362 -13.90 -18.17 -14.95
N ASN A 363 -14.46 -19.31 -14.55
CA ASN A 363 -15.21 -20.22 -15.40
C ASN A 363 -16.73 -20.04 -15.31
N SER A 364 -17.21 -19.14 -14.45
CA SER A 364 -18.64 -18.87 -14.27
C SER A 364 -19.31 -18.39 -15.57
N GLN A 365 -20.62 -18.58 -15.66
CA GLN A 365 -21.41 -18.03 -16.76
C GLN A 365 -21.33 -16.50 -16.78
N ALA A 366 -21.42 -15.85 -15.63
CA ALA A 366 -21.32 -14.39 -15.50
C ALA A 366 -20.01 -13.84 -16.08
N CYS A 367 -18.87 -14.48 -15.77
CA CYS A 367 -17.57 -14.09 -16.35
C CYS A 367 -17.52 -14.22 -17.86
N ARG A 368 -18.08 -15.31 -18.41
CA ARG A 368 -18.13 -15.54 -19.88
C ARG A 368 -19.03 -14.53 -20.58
N GLU A 369 -20.21 -14.25 -20.03
CA GLU A 369 -21.16 -13.29 -20.60
C GLU A 369 -20.66 -11.86 -20.53
N ARG A 370 -19.93 -11.50 -19.45
CA ARG A 370 -19.26 -10.19 -19.33
C ARG A 370 -18.23 -9.97 -20.44
N GLY A 371 -17.54 -11.04 -20.87
CA GLY A 371 -16.61 -10.98 -21.98
C GLY A 371 -15.46 -10.00 -21.78
N LEU A 372 -14.93 -9.88 -20.55
CA LEU A 372 -13.81 -9.00 -20.24
C LEU A 372 -12.49 -9.63 -20.67
N TYR A 373 -12.30 -10.91 -20.35
CA TYR A 373 -11.01 -11.59 -20.51
C TYR A 373 -10.95 -12.47 -21.76
N HIS A 374 -9.80 -12.47 -22.41
CA HIS A 374 -9.49 -13.43 -23.45
C HIS A 374 -9.28 -14.83 -22.84
N ARG A 375 -10.03 -15.82 -23.29
CA ARG A 375 -10.09 -17.15 -22.67
C ARG A 375 -8.76 -17.88 -22.64
N ALA A 376 -7.95 -17.73 -23.69
CA ALA A 376 -6.62 -18.35 -23.75
C ALA A 376 -5.69 -17.79 -22.65
N TYR A 377 -5.77 -16.49 -22.36
CA TYR A 377 -5.00 -15.86 -21.28
C TYR A 377 -5.41 -16.42 -19.90
N VAL A 378 -6.72 -16.48 -19.62
CA VAL A 378 -7.24 -17.06 -18.37
C VAL A 378 -6.77 -18.51 -18.19
N ASN A 379 -6.92 -19.34 -19.23
CA ASN A 379 -6.51 -20.75 -19.18
C ASN A 379 -5.00 -20.91 -18.90
N ARG A 380 -4.17 -20.06 -19.49
CA ARG A 380 -2.71 -20.05 -19.21
C ARG A 380 -2.40 -19.77 -17.75
N LEU A 381 -3.05 -18.78 -17.14
CA LEU A 381 -2.85 -18.47 -15.71
C LEU A 381 -3.36 -19.59 -14.80
N LEU A 382 -4.50 -20.19 -15.13
CA LEU A 382 -5.08 -21.30 -14.36
C LEU A 382 -4.22 -22.57 -14.40
N ALA A 383 -3.52 -22.80 -15.52
CA ALA A 383 -2.67 -23.98 -15.70
C ALA A 383 -1.39 -23.95 -14.85
N ALA A 384 -0.84 -22.76 -14.58
CA ALA A 384 0.42 -22.60 -13.82
C ALA A 384 0.43 -21.27 -13.04
N PRO A 385 -0.44 -21.12 -12.00
CA PRO A 385 -0.59 -19.85 -11.28
C PRO A 385 0.73 -19.29 -10.71
N GLU A 386 1.59 -20.17 -10.21
CA GLU A 386 2.88 -19.85 -9.60
C GLU A 386 3.94 -19.33 -10.58
N GLN A 387 3.72 -19.46 -11.87
CA GLN A 387 4.63 -18.93 -12.90
C GLN A 387 4.25 -17.51 -13.37
N HIS A 388 3.11 -17.02 -12.90
CA HIS A 388 2.54 -15.76 -13.38
C HIS A 388 2.38 -14.72 -12.27
N HIS A 389 3.53 -14.14 -11.87
CA HIS A 389 3.56 -13.02 -10.94
C HIS A 389 3.80 -11.68 -11.66
N THR A 390 3.40 -10.60 -11.02
CA THR A 390 3.73 -9.25 -11.45
C THR A 390 5.17 -8.88 -11.05
N ARG A 391 5.67 -7.74 -11.53
CA ARG A 391 7.02 -7.23 -11.18
C ARG A 391 7.14 -6.92 -9.68
N ILE A 392 6.04 -6.56 -9.05
CA ILE A 392 5.95 -6.30 -7.61
C ILE A 392 5.44 -7.52 -6.82
N GLN A 393 5.53 -8.73 -7.42
CA GLN A 393 5.28 -10.03 -6.81
C GLN A 393 3.80 -10.35 -6.48
N GLY A 394 2.83 -9.64 -7.07
CA GLY A 394 1.41 -9.99 -7.00
C GLY A 394 1.05 -11.18 -7.92
N SER A 395 0.07 -11.99 -7.53
CA SER A 395 -0.46 -13.06 -8.38
C SER A 395 -1.34 -12.49 -9.50
N LYS A 396 -0.95 -12.72 -10.76
CA LYS A 396 -1.77 -12.28 -11.92
C LYS A 396 -3.12 -12.98 -11.99
N LEU A 397 -3.21 -14.23 -11.53
CA LEU A 397 -4.46 -14.97 -11.45
C LEU A 397 -5.41 -14.35 -10.42
N TRP A 398 -4.89 -14.00 -9.24
CA TRP A 398 -5.66 -13.33 -8.19
C TRP A 398 -6.27 -12.02 -8.69
N HIS A 399 -5.51 -11.20 -9.41
CA HIS A 399 -6.02 -9.93 -9.96
C HIS A 399 -7.24 -10.12 -10.86
N LEU A 400 -7.24 -11.14 -11.72
CA LEU A 400 -8.39 -11.43 -12.59
C LEU A 400 -9.58 -11.93 -11.78
N ALA A 401 -9.34 -12.90 -10.91
CA ALA A 401 -10.39 -13.51 -10.11
C ALA A 401 -11.05 -12.51 -9.16
N LEU A 402 -10.25 -11.66 -8.49
CA LEU A 402 -10.76 -10.64 -7.58
C LEU A 402 -11.63 -9.61 -8.32
N LEU A 403 -11.15 -9.07 -9.45
CA LEU A 403 -11.94 -8.12 -10.21
C LEU A 403 -13.26 -8.74 -10.67
N GLU A 404 -13.22 -9.94 -11.26
CA GLU A 404 -14.44 -10.62 -11.70
C GLU A 404 -15.40 -10.89 -10.55
N TYR A 405 -14.88 -11.37 -9.41
CA TYR A 405 -15.70 -11.62 -8.23
C TYR A 405 -16.36 -10.35 -7.70
N TRP A 406 -15.59 -9.26 -7.62
CA TRP A 406 -16.10 -7.95 -7.22
C TRP A 406 -17.19 -7.46 -8.20
N LEU A 407 -17.00 -7.65 -9.51
CA LEU A 407 -17.99 -7.28 -10.52
C LEU A 407 -19.27 -8.14 -10.43
N GLN A 408 -19.18 -9.42 -10.10
CA GLN A 408 -20.35 -10.27 -9.88
C GLN A 408 -21.23 -9.82 -8.69
N LYS A 409 -20.62 -9.12 -7.72
CA LYS A 409 -21.31 -8.61 -6.55
C LYS A 409 -21.84 -7.18 -6.71
N ASN A 410 -21.18 -6.35 -7.53
CA ASN A 410 -21.40 -4.91 -7.55
C ASN A 410 -21.85 -4.36 -8.92
N ALA A 411 -21.94 -5.18 -9.97
CA ALA A 411 -22.26 -4.73 -11.34
C ALA A 411 -23.43 -5.47 -11.99
#